data_5e84bea56ff4dcd968c26eea6b03a1a1
#
_entry.id   5e84bea56ff4dcd968c26eea6b03a1a1
#
_cell.length_a   1.000
_cell.length_b   1.000
_cell.length_c   1.000
_cell.angle_alpha   90.00
_cell.angle_beta   90.00
_cell.angle_gamma   90.00
#
_symmetry.space_group_name_H-M   'P 1'
#
loop_
_entity.id
_entity.type
_entity.pdbx_description
1 polymer ?
#
loop_
_entity_poly.entity_id
_entity_poly.type
_entity_poly.pdbx_seq_one_letter_code
_entity_poly.pdbx_strand_id
1 'polypeptide(L)'
;MKSQDGPGFFLRVFHAMRTFFREHWKTIVAIILLAVLAMVTVNPGAAAPEIPLEARLRSHVTAIASSEHNTANPAKLEEAARYIESALKNEGYAVRRQEYQAGGPHSSHLVRNIEVSVANLAPGARPARIFIVGAHYDSAPGAPGANDNGSGTAAVLELARLLKDMRPSQGTEVKFVFFVNEEPPLFMGEEMGSMQHARQLHADGQHVEGALVLETIGWYSQQRHSQKLPPGLEGRYPDTGNFIAFVGTVQSSRLVQDALSAFRAASDFPAHGLAAPAYVQGVTLSDHSSYNRFGYPAIMITDTAFMRYPYYHTAEDTPDKLDYESTARVVKGLARTITALAAGQQG
;
A
#
# COMPACT_ATOMS: atom_id res chain seq x y z
N MET A 1 64.74 -32.55 -32.64
CA MET A 1 64.62 -31.09 -32.50
C MET A 1 64.03 -30.75 -31.16
N LYS A 2 64.86 -30.33 -30.20
CA LYS A 2 64.40 -29.92 -28.86
C LYS A 2 64.11 -28.44 -28.95
N SER A 3 62.85 -28.05 -28.57
CA SER A 3 62.48 -26.65 -28.47
C SER A 3 63.21 -26.02 -27.27
N GLN A 4 64.06 -25.03 -27.56
CA GLN A 4 64.72 -24.20 -26.56
C GLN A 4 63.80 -23.00 -26.26
N ASP A 5 62.79 -23.20 -25.45
CA ASP A 5 62.09 -22.08 -24.79
C ASP A 5 62.38 -22.19 -23.28
N GLY A 6 63.51 -21.59 -22.89
CA GLY A 6 63.99 -21.59 -21.51
C GLY A 6 63.28 -20.52 -20.64
N PRO A 7 63.44 -20.61 -19.30
CA PRO A 7 62.78 -19.74 -18.32
C PRO A 7 62.99 -18.23 -18.51
N GLY A 8 63.97 -17.85 -19.36
CA GLY A 8 64.26 -16.44 -19.68
C GLY A 8 63.22 -15.76 -20.60
N PHE A 9 62.44 -16.52 -21.38
CA PHE A 9 61.42 -15.94 -22.25
C PHE A 9 60.24 -15.40 -21.44
N PHE A 10 59.73 -16.19 -20.50
CA PHE A 10 58.64 -15.77 -19.61
C PHE A 10 59.01 -14.57 -18.73
N LEU A 11 60.24 -14.50 -18.21
CA LEU A 11 60.71 -13.36 -17.43
C LEU A 11 60.79 -12.07 -18.27
N ARG A 12 61.20 -12.16 -19.52
CA ARG A 12 61.28 -11.00 -20.44
C ARG A 12 59.89 -10.49 -20.80
N VAL A 13 58.95 -11.39 -21.08
CA VAL A 13 57.54 -11.05 -21.35
C VAL A 13 56.89 -10.40 -20.11
N PHE A 14 57.13 -10.93 -18.91
CA PHE A 14 56.60 -10.36 -17.70
C PHE A 14 57.16 -8.97 -17.37
N HIS A 15 58.47 -8.79 -17.64
CA HIS A 15 59.14 -7.48 -17.49
C HIS A 15 58.61 -6.44 -18.49
N ALA A 16 58.47 -6.83 -19.76
CA ALA A 16 57.93 -6.00 -20.80
C ALA A 16 56.46 -5.60 -20.52
N MET A 17 55.61 -6.54 -20.05
CA MET A 17 54.24 -6.25 -19.63
C MET A 17 54.20 -5.28 -18.45
N ARG A 18 55.03 -5.47 -17.43
CA ARG A 18 55.08 -4.59 -16.26
C ARG A 18 55.51 -3.17 -16.64
N THR A 19 56.47 -3.03 -17.54
CA THR A 19 56.92 -1.74 -18.06
C THR A 19 55.84 -1.07 -18.89
N PHE A 20 55.20 -1.82 -19.79
CA PHE A 20 54.07 -1.34 -20.59
C PHE A 20 52.91 -0.85 -19.70
N PHE A 21 52.48 -1.63 -18.69
CA PHE A 21 51.42 -1.18 -17.75
C PHE A 21 51.84 0.05 -16.96
N ARG A 22 53.09 0.16 -16.54
CA ARG A 22 53.60 1.33 -15.80
C ARG A 22 53.64 2.60 -16.64
N GLU A 23 53.94 2.47 -17.93
CA GLU A 23 54.02 3.62 -18.84
C GLU A 23 52.63 4.03 -19.37
N HIS A 24 51.71 3.08 -19.54
CA HIS A 24 50.42 3.31 -20.16
C HIS A 24 49.20 3.22 -19.24
N TRP A 25 49.39 3.11 -17.92
CA TRP A 25 48.29 2.91 -17.01
C TRP A 25 47.22 4.01 -17.10
N LYS A 26 47.59 5.29 -17.28
CA LYS A 26 46.66 6.41 -17.44
C LYS A 26 45.80 6.26 -18.71
N THR A 27 46.42 5.82 -19.80
CA THR A 27 45.74 5.55 -21.08
C THR A 27 44.79 4.36 -20.95
N ILE A 28 45.21 3.29 -20.26
CA ILE A 28 44.38 2.11 -19.99
C ILE A 28 43.17 2.49 -19.15
N VAL A 29 43.37 3.27 -18.07
CA VAL A 29 42.26 3.77 -17.22
C VAL A 29 41.34 4.67 -18.03
N ALA A 30 41.84 5.56 -18.86
CA ALA A 30 41.03 6.41 -19.74
C ALA A 30 40.18 5.60 -20.73
N ILE A 31 40.76 4.55 -21.33
CA ILE A 31 40.04 3.65 -22.25
C ILE A 31 38.95 2.87 -21.50
N ILE A 32 39.24 2.36 -20.28
CA ILE A 32 38.24 1.67 -19.44
C ILE A 32 37.14 2.63 -19.08
N LEU A 33 37.44 3.86 -18.65
CA LEU A 33 36.43 4.86 -18.32
C LEU A 33 35.58 5.26 -19.51
N LEU A 34 36.19 5.40 -20.68
CA LEU A 34 35.48 5.66 -21.95
C LEU A 34 34.62 4.47 -22.37
N ALA A 35 35.08 3.24 -22.18
CA ALA A 35 34.31 2.03 -22.47
C ALA A 35 33.12 1.91 -21.51
N VAL A 36 33.31 2.19 -20.21
CA VAL A 36 32.21 2.23 -19.21
C VAL A 36 31.25 3.36 -19.55
N LEU A 37 31.73 4.55 -19.87
CA LEU A 37 30.90 5.67 -20.30
C LEU A 37 30.13 5.33 -21.59
N ALA A 38 30.76 4.69 -22.57
CA ALA A 38 30.11 4.24 -23.79
C ALA A 38 29.03 3.16 -23.50
N MET A 39 29.29 2.19 -22.60
CA MET A 39 28.27 1.21 -22.18
C MET A 39 27.07 1.89 -21.50
N VAL A 40 27.32 2.91 -20.69
CA VAL A 40 26.24 3.65 -20.01
C VAL A 40 25.50 4.58 -20.98
N THR A 41 26.18 5.19 -21.94
CA THR A 41 25.60 6.17 -22.89
C THR A 41 25.05 5.56 -24.16
N VAL A 42 25.59 4.42 -24.63
CA VAL A 42 25.18 3.74 -25.87
C VAL A 42 24.13 2.66 -25.60
N ASN A 43 23.94 2.26 -24.32
CA ASN A 43 22.86 1.39 -23.91
C ASN A 43 21.91 2.13 -22.91
N PRO A 44 21.31 3.27 -23.29
CA PRO A 44 20.38 4.01 -22.44
C PRO A 44 19.04 3.27 -22.24
N GLY A 45 18.93 2.04 -22.71
CA GLY A 45 17.69 1.27 -22.72
C GLY A 45 17.67 0.01 -21.87
N ALA A 46 18.70 -0.29 -21.11
CA ALA A 46 18.54 -1.23 -20.00
C ALA A 46 17.85 -0.47 -18.87
N ALA A 47 16.51 -0.45 -18.88
CA ALA A 47 15.75 -0.01 -17.73
C ALA A 47 16.34 -0.70 -16.50
N ALA A 48 16.64 0.06 -15.44
CA ALA A 48 17.02 -0.55 -14.17
C ALA A 48 16.01 -1.66 -13.86
N PRO A 49 16.45 -2.84 -13.39
CA PRO A 49 15.53 -3.93 -13.11
C PRO A 49 14.42 -3.42 -12.19
N GLU A 50 13.16 -3.64 -12.59
CA GLU A 50 12.01 -3.20 -11.81
C GLU A 50 12.08 -3.87 -10.43
N ILE A 51 12.02 -3.06 -9.36
CA ILE A 51 12.00 -3.59 -7.99
C ILE A 51 10.71 -4.38 -7.84
N PRO A 52 10.77 -5.67 -7.44
CA PRO A 52 9.59 -6.48 -7.24
C PRO A 52 8.61 -5.85 -6.26
N LEU A 53 7.30 -6.04 -6.49
CA LEU A 53 6.25 -5.41 -5.67
C LEU A 53 6.36 -5.80 -4.18
N GLU A 54 6.69 -7.06 -3.89
CA GLU A 54 6.91 -7.54 -2.52
C GLU A 54 8.06 -6.82 -1.81
N ALA A 55 9.12 -6.49 -2.52
CA ALA A 55 10.25 -5.74 -1.98
C ALA A 55 9.87 -4.27 -1.74
N ARG A 56 9.05 -3.67 -2.61
CA ARG A 56 8.52 -2.31 -2.44
C ARG A 56 7.58 -2.23 -1.24
N LEU A 57 6.64 -3.17 -1.13
CA LEU A 57 5.73 -3.27 0.02
C LEU A 57 6.50 -3.41 1.33
N ARG A 58 7.50 -4.30 1.39
CA ARG A 58 8.38 -4.44 2.56
C ARG A 58 9.08 -3.13 2.90
N SER A 59 9.60 -2.42 1.91
CA SER A 59 10.27 -1.13 2.11
C SER A 59 9.32 -0.09 2.72
N HIS A 60 8.09 0.01 2.20
CA HIS A 60 7.09 0.92 2.73
C HIS A 60 6.70 0.58 4.16
N VAL A 61 6.36 -0.69 4.43
CA VAL A 61 6.02 -1.14 5.80
C VAL A 61 7.16 -0.88 6.76
N THR A 62 8.41 -1.21 6.38
CA THR A 62 9.58 -0.99 7.25
C THR A 62 9.79 0.49 7.58
N ALA A 63 9.53 1.39 6.63
CA ALA A 63 9.67 2.82 6.86
C ALA A 63 8.56 3.38 7.76
N ILE A 64 7.32 2.94 7.57
CA ILE A 64 6.15 3.42 8.31
C ILE A 64 6.13 2.84 9.72
N ALA A 65 6.25 1.51 9.84
CA ALA A 65 6.17 0.78 11.10
C ALA A 65 7.55 0.60 11.78
N SER A 66 8.45 1.58 11.65
CA SER A 66 9.76 1.55 12.31
C SER A 66 9.67 1.69 13.84
N SER A 67 8.58 2.23 14.33
CA SER A 67 8.25 2.40 15.75
C SER A 67 6.76 2.76 15.88
N GLU A 68 6.23 2.73 17.11
CA GLU A 68 4.91 3.28 17.43
C GLU A 68 4.79 4.73 16.94
N HIS A 69 3.69 5.03 16.20
CA HIS A 69 3.46 6.32 15.55
C HIS A 69 1.97 6.68 15.57
N ASN A 70 1.56 7.33 16.65
CA ASN A 70 0.18 7.71 16.95
C ASN A 70 0.14 9.04 17.70
N THR A 71 -1.02 9.39 18.25
CA THR A 71 -1.22 10.63 19.01
C THR A 71 -0.33 10.73 20.26
N ALA A 72 0.10 9.61 20.84
CA ALA A 72 1.04 9.60 21.96
C ALA A 72 2.50 9.83 21.49
N ASN A 73 2.79 9.59 20.23
CA ASN A 73 4.10 9.73 19.59
C ASN A 73 4.03 10.66 18.35
N PRO A 74 3.61 11.93 18.51
CA PRO A 74 3.29 12.81 17.39
C PRO A 74 4.48 13.09 16.45
N ALA A 75 5.71 13.04 16.93
CA ALA A 75 6.90 13.17 16.10
C ALA A 75 7.05 11.99 15.14
N LYS A 76 6.76 10.77 15.59
CA LYS A 76 6.79 9.55 14.76
C LYS A 76 5.61 9.49 13.79
N LEU A 77 4.45 9.92 14.23
CA LEU A 77 3.29 10.08 13.34
C LEU A 77 3.59 11.08 12.20
N GLU A 78 4.27 12.19 12.51
CA GLU A 78 4.71 13.15 11.51
C GLU A 78 5.78 12.58 10.56
N GLU A 79 6.71 11.74 11.07
CA GLU A 79 7.69 11.04 10.22
C GLU A 79 6.98 10.11 9.21
N ALA A 80 5.98 9.33 9.65
CA ALA A 80 5.19 8.46 8.79
C ALA A 80 4.43 9.28 7.72
N ALA A 81 3.77 10.37 8.12
CA ALA A 81 3.07 11.26 7.20
C ALA A 81 4.01 11.86 6.13
N ARG A 82 5.19 12.33 6.51
CA ARG A 82 6.19 12.86 5.56
C ARG A 82 6.73 11.79 4.63
N TYR A 83 6.90 10.57 5.11
CA TYR A 83 7.31 9.45 4.28
C TYR A 83 6.29 9.18 3.18
N ILE A 84 4.99 9.09 3.52
CA ILE A 84 3.88 8.89 2.59
C ILE A 84 3.85 10.01 1.54
N GLU A 85 3.89 11.27 1.99
CA GLU A 85 3.91 12.43 1.08
C GLU A 85 5.10 12.41 0.12
N SER A 86 6.28 12.02 0.62
CA SER A 86 7.50 11.94 -0.19
C SER A 86 7.41 10.83 -1.22
N ALA A 87 6.89 9.65 -0.83
CA ALA A 87 6.67 8.53 -1.73
C ALA A 87 5.72 8.92 -2.88
N LEU A 88 4.59 9.57 -2.57
CA LEU A 88 3.62 10.03 -3.56
C LEU A 88 4.20 11.12 -4.50
N LYS A 89 4.97 12.06 -3.95
CA LYS A 89 5.64 13.10 -4.76
C LYS A 89 6.68 12.50 -5.70
N ASN A 90 7.42 11.48 -5.26
CA ASN A 90 8.41 10.78 -6.09
C ASN A 90 7.74 10.05 -7.27
N GLU A 91 6.50 9.59 -7.09
CA GLU A 91 5.68 9.07 -8.18
C GLU A 91 5.07 10.18 -9.06
N GLY A 92 5.29 11.47 -8.74
CA GLY A 92 4.84 12.64 -9.51
C GLY A 92 3.42 13.09 -9.20
N TYR A 93 2.86 12.70 -8.07
CA TYR A 93 1.55 13.19 -7.63
C TYR A 93 1.63 14.59 -7.02
N ALA A 94 0.57 15.39 -7.23
CA ALA A 94 0.28 16.58 -6.46
C ALA A 94 -0.46 16.17 -5.17
N VAL A 95 0.26 16.15 -4.05
CA VAL A 95 -0.27 15.71 -2.76
C VAL A 95 -1.16 16.79 -2.15
N ARG A 96 -2.38 16.41 -1.76
CA ARG A 96 -3.34 17.25 -1.03
C ARG A 96 -3.34 16.84 0.44
N ARG A 97 -3.60 17.80 1.32
CA ARG A 97 -3.68 17.60 2.77
C ARG A 97 -5.04 18.10 3.25
N GLN A 98 -5.67 17.30 4.10
CA GLN A 98 -6.78 17.75 4.91
C GLN A 98 -6.29 17.87 6.35
N GLU A 99 -5.92 19.09 6.75
CA GLU A 99 -5.36 19.38 8.06
C GLU A 99 -6.46 19.73 9.06
N TYR A 100 -6.35 19.22 10.29
CA TYR A 100 -7.27 19.56 11.38
C TYR A 100 -6.61 19.35 12.74
N GLN A 101 -7.21 19.96 13.78
CA GLN A 101 -6.76 19.75 15.16
C GLN A 101 -7.44 18.53 15.75
N ALA A 102 -6.67 17.63 16.37
CA ALA A 102 -7.15 16.45 17.05
C ALA A 102 -6.53 16.33 18.46
N GLY A 103 -7.26 15.72 19.38
CA GLY A 103 -6.89 15.60 20.79
C GLY A 103 -7.65 16.55 21.69
N GLY A 104 -7.53 16.32 23.00
CA GLY A 104 -8.23 17.12 24.00
C GLY A 104 -7.72 18.57 24.12
N PRO A 105 -8.40 19.42 24.91
CA PRO A 105 -8.08 20.85 25.04
C PRO A 105 -6.64 21.15 25.48
N HIS A 106 -5.97 20.19 26.11
CA HIS A 106 -4.61 20.34 26.63
C HIS A 106 -3.54 19.55 25.85
N SER A 107 -3.96 18.77 24.85
CA SER A 107 -3.09 17.90 24.07
C SER A 107 -3.43 17.90 22.56
N SER A 108 -3.98 19.01 22.07
CA SER A 108 -4.36 19.14 20.65
C SER A 108 -3.11 19.19 19.77
N HIS A 109 -3.11 18.37 18.73
CA HIS A 109 -2.08 18.33 17.71
C HIS A 109 -2.65 18.59 16.33
N LEU A 110 -1.89 19.27 15.47
CA LEU A 110 -2.22 19.37 14.05
C LEU A 110 -1.90 18.03 13.38
N VAL A 111 -2.93 17.42 12.82
CA VAL A 111 -2.85 16.15 12.09
C VAL A 111 -3.41 16.33 10.70
N ARG A 112 -3.21 15.37 9.82
CA ARG A 112 -3.74 15.45 8.45
C ARG A 112 -4.03 14.11 7.81
N ASN A 113 -5.09 14.05 7.04
CA ASN A 113 -5.22 13.09 5.98
C ASN A 113 -4.38 13.52 4.77
N ILE A 114 -3.85 12.53 4.06
CA ILE A 114 -3.04 12.73 2.85
C ILE A 114 -3.80 12.13 1.67
N GLU A 115 -3.95 12.88 0.58
CA GLU A 115 -4.75 12.46 -0.58
C GLU A 115 -4.02 12.72 -1.89
N VAL A 116 -4.13 11.78 -2.81
CA VAL A 116 -3.84 11.96 -4.23
C VAL A 116 -4.98 11.35 -5.05
N SER A 117 -5.12 11.74 -6.31
CA SER A 117 -6.18 11.18 -7.15
C SER A 117 -5.77 10.99 -8.61
N VAL A 118 -6.51 10.11 -9.29
CA VAL A 118 -6.53 9.95 -10.74
C VAL A 118 -7.94 10.16 -11.21
N ALA A 119 -8.13 11.03 -12.20
CA ALA A 119 -9.45 11.43 -12.65
C ALA A 119 -9.53 11.55 -14.17
N ASN A 120 -10.72 11.35 -14.72
CA ASN A 120 -11.06 11.62 -16.11
C ASN A 120 -12.22 12.62 -16.16
N LEU A 121 -11.91 13.90 -16.02
CA LEU A 121 -12.86 14.99 -15.92
C LEU A 121 -12.69 15.96 -17.09
N ALA A 122 -13.78 16.57 -17.54
CA ALA A 122 -13.68 17.75 -18.38
C ALA A 122 -13.06 18.92 -17.58
N PRO A 123 -12.37 19.86 -18.24
CA PRO A 123 -11.77 21.01 -17.56
C PRO A 123 -12.80 21.78 -16.71
N GLY A 124 -12.50 21.94 -15.41
CA GLY A 124 -13.38 22.65 -14.45
C GLY A 124 -14.60 21.87 -13.97
N ALA A 125 -14.83 20.66 -14.45
CA ALA A 125 -15.96 19.83 -14.01
C ALA A 125 -15.68 19.18 -12.64
N ARG A 126 -16.75 19.01 -11.85
CA ARG A 126 -16.73 18.17 -10.65
C ARG A 126 -16.90 16.70 -11.04
N PRO A 127 -16.34 15.75 -10.28
CA PRO A 127 -16.58 14.33 -10.50
C PRO A 127 -18.07 13.99 -10.29
N ALA A 128 -18.63 13.22 -11.20
CA ALA A 128 -19.96 12.64 -11.05
C ALA A 128 -19.94 11.40 -10.15
N ARG A 129 -18.81 10.70 -10.09
CA ARG A 129 -18.59 9.51 -9.26
C ARG A 129 -17.19 9.54 -8.64
N ILE A 130 -17.10 9.23 -7.37
CA ILE A 130 -15.83 9.12 -6.66
C ILE A 130 -15.71 7.72 -6.08
N PHE A 131 -14.57 7.09 -6.33
CA PHE A 131 -14.12 5.92 -5.60
C PHE A 131 -13.03 6.33 -4.62
N ILE A 132 -13.12 5.84 -3.38
CA ILE A 132 -12.10 6.01 -2.36
C ILE A 132 -11.35 4.68 -2.20
N VAL A 133 -10.03 4.73 -2.19
CA VAL A 133 -9.14 3.64 -1.81
C VAL A 133 -8.28 4.15 -0.68
N GLY A 134 -8.45 3.64 0.53
CA GLY A 134 -7.80 4.24 1.68
C GLY A 134 -7.32 3.23 2.73
N ALA A 135 -6.45 3.69 3.61
CA ALA A 135 -5.95 2.99 4.78
C ALA A 135 -5.49 4.01 5.82
N HIS A 136 -5.60 3.69 7.11
CA HIS A 136 -4.99 4.53 8.14
C HIS A 136 -3.49 4.31 8.22
N TYR A 137 -2.77 5.35 8.69
CA TYR A 137 -1.31 5.31 8.79
C TYR A 137 -0.78 5.54 10.21
N ASP A 138 -1.67 5.67 11.18
CA ASP A 138 -1.31 5.63 12.60
C ASP A 138 -1.30 4.19 13.13
N SER A 139 -0.65 3.95 14.25
CA SER A 139 -0.53 2.65 14.88
C SER A 139 -1.21 2.59 16.25
N ALA A 140 -1.65 1.40 16.64
CA ALA A 140 -2.22 1.16 17.96
C ALA A 140 -1.22 1.51 19.09
N PRO A 141 -1.71 1.94 20.27
CA PRO A 141 -0.85 2.18 21.42
C PRO A 141 0.00 0.95 21.78
N GLY A 142 1.32 1.16 21.87
CA GLY A 142 2.30 0.11 22.20
C GLY A 142 2.70 -0.81 21.04
N ALA A 143 2.18 -0.57 19.81
CA ALA A 143 2.48 -1.37 18.64
C ALA A 143 3.21 -0.56 17.56
N PRO A 144 4.20 -1.14 16.85
CA PRO A 144 4.79 -0.49 15.67
C PRO A 144 3.84 -0.45 14.46
N GLY A 145 2.82 -1.30 14.40
CA GLY A 145 1.77 -1.25 13.40
C GLY A 145 2.18 -1.73 12.01
N ALA A 146 2.93 -2.84 11.91
CA ALA A 146 3.39 -3.31 10.61
C ALA A 146 2.27 -3.92 9.78
N ASN A 147 1.45 -4.79 10.37
CA ASN A 147 0.24 -5.29 9.73
C ASN A 147 -0.91 -4.31 9.91
N ASP A 148 -1.05 -3.76 11.11
CA ASP A 148 -2.10 -2.83 11.49
C ASP A 148 -1.57 -1.41 11.72
N ASN A 149 -1.62 -0.49 10.69
CA ASN A 149 -2.07 -0.76 9.33
C ASN A 149 -0.99 -0.34 8.30
N GLY A 150 0.28 -0.60 8.64
CA GLY A 150 1.41 -0.40 7.71
C GLY A 150 1.23 -1.20 6.42
N SER A 151 0.62 -2.40 6.50
CA SER A 151 0.34 -3.24 5.33
C SER A 151 -0.68 -2.60 4.38
N GLY A 152 -1.78 -2.07 4.92
CA GLY A 152 -2.80 -1.36 4.15
C GLY A 152 -2.26 -0.05 3.57
N THR A 153 -1.54 0.73 4.37
CA THR A 153 -0.90 1.98 3.92
C THR A 153 0.12 1.74 2.81
N ALA A 154 0.99 0.72 2.94
CA ALA A 154 1.93 0.33 1.89
C ALA A 154 1.22 -0.10 0.61
N ALA A 155 0.12 -0.83 0.74
CA ALA A 155 -0.69 -1.25 -0.41
C ALA A 155 -1.36 -0.07 -1.11
N VAL A 156 -1.91 0.92 -0.39
CA VAL A 156 -2.49 2.14 -1.00
C VAL A 156 -1.41 2.95 -1.73
N LEU A 157 -0.18 3.05 -1.20
CA LEU A 157 0.96 3.67 -1.90
C LEU A 157 1.25 2.96 -3.23
N GLU A 158 1.33 1.63 -3.21
CA GLU A 158 1.61 0.86 -4.42
C GLU A 158 0.42 0.84 -5.40
N LEU A 159 -0.83 0.86 -4.91
CA LEU A 159 -2.01 1.02 -5.76
C LEU A 159 -2.02 2.40 -6.44
N ALA A 160 -1.68 3.47 -5.72
CA ALA A 160 -1.51 4.79 -6.32
C ALA A 160 -0.45 4.77 -7.44
N ARG A 161 0.71 4.14 -7.20
CA ARG A 161 1.77 3.99 -8.21
C ARG A 161 1.30 3.18 -9.43
N LEU A 162 0.71 2.01 -9.20
CA LEU A 162 0.29 1.09 -10.27
C LEU A 162 -0.84 1.65 -11.12
N LEU A 163 -1.68 2.50 -10.54
CA LEU A 163 -2.86 3.07 -11.20
C LEU A 163 -2.68 4.53 -11.64
N LYS A 164 -1.47 5.08 -11.52
CA LYS A 164 -1.17 6.47 -11.86
C LYS A 164 -1.63 6.87 -13.27
N ASP A 165 -1.41 6.00 -14.24
CA ASP A 165 -1.72 6.24 -15.64
C ASP A 165 -3.07 5.61 -16.07
N MET A 166 -3.87 5.12 -15.11
CA MET A 166 -5.20 4.61 -15.40
C MET A 166 -6.11 5.71 -15.94
N ARG A 167 -7.03 5.32 -16.81
CA ARG A 167 -8.07 6.22 -17.32
C ARG A 167 -9.44 5.72 -16.86
N PRO A 168 -9.98 6.25 -15.77
CA PRO A 168 -11.33 5.93 -15.34
C PRO A 168 -12.35 6.33 -16.41
N SER A 169 -13.58 5.84 -16.31
CA SER A 169 -14.66 6.34 -17.18
C SER A 169 -14.85 7.85 -16.98
N GLN A 170 -15.35 8.52 -18.01
CA GLN A 170 -15.59 9.97 -17.98
C GLN A 170 -16.45 10.37 -16.78
N GLY A 171 -16.08 11.44 -16.09
CA GLY A 171 -16.74 11.91 -14.88
C GLY A 171 -16.35 11.17 -13.61
N THR A 172 -15.39 10.25 -13.65
CA THR A 172 -14.96 9.45 -12.49
C THR A 172 -13.61 9.94 -11.95
N GLU A 173 -13.51 10.02 -10.62
CA GLU A 173 -12.29 10.25 -9.86
C GLU A 173 -12.03 9.06 -8.92
N VAL A 174 -10.80 8.57 -8.86
CA VAL A 174 -10.33 7.59 -7.86
C VAL A 174 -9.36 8.31 -6.95
N LYS A 175 -9.69 8.38 -5.66
CA LYS A 175 -8.88 9.02 -4.62
C LYS A 175 -8.16 7.95 -3.81
N PHE A 176 -6.86 8.12 -3.63
CA PHE A 176 -6.04 7.34 -2.70
C PHE A 176 -5.83 8.18 -1.45
N VAL A 177 -6.34 7.70 -0.31
CA VAL A 177 -6.42 8.48 0.93
C VAL A 177 -5.75 7.73 2.07
N PHE A 178 -4.90 8.44 2.79
CA PHE A 178 -4.22 7.93 3.98
C PHE A 178 -4.81 8.65 5.19
N PHE A 179 -5.52 7.90 6.02
CA PHE A 179 -6.24 8.44 7.16
C PHE A 179 -5.35 8.48 8.40
N VAL A 180 -5.57 9.45 9.26
CA VAL A 180 -4.92 9.58 10.55
C VAL A 180 -5.93 9.35 11.68
N ASN A 181 -5.46 8.90 12.84
CA ASN A 181 -6.28 8.76 14.04
C ASN A 181 -7.41 7.73 13.93
N GLU A 182 -7.15 6.59 13.28
CA GLU A 182 -8.08 5.48 13.30
C GLU A 182 -8.08 4.80 14.66
N GLU A 183 -6.92 4.70 15.27
CA GLU A 183 -6.65 3.91 16.46
C GLU A 183 -7.14 4.55 17.77
N PRO A 184 -7.32 3.75 18.86
CA PRO A 184 -7.60 4.31 20.17
C PRO A 184 -6.55 5.36 20.61
N PRO A 185 -6.98 6.42 21.30
CA PRO A 185 -8.28 6.64 21.91
C PRO A 185 -9.31 7.32 20.99
N LEU A 186 -8.99 7.59 19.72
CA LEU A 186 -9.84 8.36 18.80
C LEU A 186 -10.76 7.49 17.94
N PHE A 187 -10.60 6.18 18.01
CA PHE A 187 -11.39 5.20 17.27
C PHE A 187 -12.90 5.42 17.43
N MET A 188 -13.65 5.32 16.34
CA MET A 188 -15.11 5.59 16.24
C MET A 188 -15.50 7.02 16.61
N GLY A 189 -14.54 7.90 16.88
CA GLY A 189 -14.75 9.29 17.25
C GLY A 189 -14.87 10.23 16.07
N GLU A 190 -15.23 11.48 16.39
CA GLU A 190 -15.38 12.55 15.41
C GLU A 190 -14.01 12.99 14.83
N GLU A 191 -12.91 12.69 15.53
CA GLU A 191 -11.54 13.07 15.17
C GLU A 191 -10.80 12.00 14.35
N MET A 192 -11.45 10.87 14.00
CA MET A 192 -10.91 9.96 13.01
C MET A 192 -10.73 10.67 11.67
N GLY A 193 -9.61 10.43 11.01
CA GLY A 193 -9.32 11.02 9.70
C GLY A 193 -10.36 10.67 8.66
N SER A 194 -10.79 9.42 8.61
CA SER A 194 -11.87 8.98 7.72
C SER A 194 -13.19 9.68 8.00
N MET A 195 -13.50 9.96 9.28
CA MET A 195 -14.71 10.70 9.68
C MET A 195 -14.65 12.14 9.16
N GLN A 196 -13.50 12.80 9.32
CA GLN A 196 -13.28 14.16 8.80
C GLN A 196 -13.36 14.18 7.27
N HIS A 197 -12.79 13.19 6.61
CA HIS A 197 -12.80 13.10 5.15
C HIS A 197 -14.22 12.84 4.61
N ALA A 198 -14.93 11.88 5.15
CA ALA A 198 -16.30 11.56 4.74
C ALA A 198 -17.27 12.72 5.02
N ARG A 199 -17.10 13.42 6.15
CA ARG A 199 -17.87 14.63 6.48
C ARG A 199 -17.66 15.73 5.46
N GLN A 200 -16.40 15.99 5.05
CA GLN A 200 -16.10 17.01 4.07
C GLN A 200 -16.73 16.68 2.71
N LEU A 201 -16.61 15.43 2.25
CA LEU A 201 -17.25 15.00 1.00
C LEU A 201 -18.76 15.17 1.04
N HIS A 202 -19.38 14.86 2.19
CA HIS A 202 -20.82 15.02 2.38
C HIS A 202 -21.24 16.49 2.38
N ALA A 203 -20.51 17.35 3.09
CA ALA A 203 -20.74 18.79 3.13
C ALA A 203 -20.60 19.45 1.74
N ASP A 204 -19.66 18.95 0.92
CA ASP A 204 -19.43 19.42 -0.45
C ASP A 204 -20.43 18.83 -1.47
N GLY A 205 -21.38 17.99 -1.02
CA GLY A 205 -22.36 17.33 -1.88
C GLY A 205 -21.73 16.38 -2.90
N GLN A 206 -20.59 15.76 -2.56
CA GLN A 206 -19.90 14.84 -3.44
C GLN A 206 -20.59 13.47 -3.46
N HIS A 207 -20.61 12.83 -4.62
CA HIS A 207 -21.16 11.48 -4.77
C HIS A 207 -20.05 10.44 -4.68
N VAL A 208 -19.99 9.69 -3.58
CA VAL A 208 -19.09 8.55 -3.39
C VAL A 208 -19.79 7.28 -3.86
N GLU A 209 -19.33 6.70 -4.96
CA GLU A 209 -19.82 5.46 -5.53
C GLU A 209 -19.42 4.24 -4.68
N GLY A 210 -18.22 4.30 -4.08
CA GLY A 210 -17.73 3.28 -3.18
C GLY A 210 -16.43 3.65 -2.49
N ALA A 211 -16.28 3.26 -1.23
CA ALA A 211 -15.04 3.34 -0.48
C ALA A 211 -14.50 1.92 -0.20
N LEU A 212 -13.28 1.66 -0.65
CA LEU A 212 -12.53 0.44 -0.43
C LEU A 212 -11.42 0.76 0.59
N VAL A 213 -11.63 0.35 1.83
CA VAL A 213 -10.68 0.58 2.92
C VAL A 213 -9.87 -0.68 3.15
N LEU A 214 -8.54 -0.56 3.04
CA LEU A 214 -7.61 -1.63 3.31
C LEU A 214 -7.24 -1.62 4.79
N GLU A 215 -7.53 -2.73 5.47
CA GLU A 215 -7.36 -2.88 6.91
C GLU A 215 -6.66 -4.19 7.20
N THR A 216 -5.41 -4.13 7.67
CA THR A 216 -4.59 -5.34 7.84
C THR A 216 -4.69 -6.31 6.67
N ILE A 217 -3.70 -6.37 5.81
CA ILE A 217 -3.73 -7.23 4.61
C ILE A 217 -2.43 -8.03 4.44
N GLY A 218 -1.61 -8.10 5.49
CA GLY A 218 -0.23 -8.59 5.39
C GLY A 218 0.01 -9.98 5.96
N TRP A 219 -0.96 -10.64 6.59
CA TRP A 219 -0.71 -11.92 7.25
C TRP A 219 -1.59 -13.06 6.73
N TYR A 220 -0.95 -14.19 6.36
CA TYR A 220 -1.61 -15.37 5.83
C TYR A 220 -1.02 -16.64 6.41
N SER A 221 -1.83 -17.70 6.53
CA SER A 221 -1.41 -19.01 7.07
C SER A 221 -2.09 -20.15 6.33
N GLN A 222 -1.34 -21.20 6.03
CA GLN A 222 -1.89 -22.45 5.47
C GLN A 222 -2.28 -23.46 6.58
N GLN A 223 -2.09 -23.08 7.84
CA GLN A 223 -2.44 -23.96 8.96
C GLN A 223 -3.96 -24.03 9.12
N ARG A 224 -4.48 -25.22 9.36
CA ARG A 224 -5.89 -25.40 9.75
C ARG A 224 -6.15 -24.73 11.09
N HIS A 225 -7.36 -24.22 11.27
CA HIS A 225 -7.79 -23.49 12.47
C HIS A 225 -6.99 -22.20 12.76
N SER A 226 -6.30 -21.67 11.78
CA SER A 226 -5.63 -20.36 11.86
C SER A 226 -6.59 -19.19 11.68
N GLN A 227 -7.82 -19.45 11.20
CA GLN A 227 -8.90 -18.47 11.10
C GLN A 227 -9.96 -18.67 12.15
N LYS A 228 -10.20 -17.66 12.99
CA LYS A 228 -11.36 -17.58 13.85
C LYS A 228 -12.50 -16.89 13.09
N LEU A 229 -13.73 -17.25 13.41
CA LEU A 229 -14.92 -16.71 12.78
C LEU A 229 -15.87 -16.12 13.84
N PRO A 230 -16.62 -15.06 13.51
CA PRO A 230 -17.69 -14.58 14.39
C PRO A 230 -18.72 -15.69 14.63
N PRO A 231 -19.37 -15.74 15.82
CA PRO A 231 -20.40 -16.70 16.12
C PRO A 231 -21.49 -16.76 15.03
N GLY A 232 -21.83 -17.96 14.59
CA GLY A 232 -22.84 -18.21 13.55
C GLY A 232 -22.32 -18.17 12.12
N LEU A 233 -21.02 -17.95 11.91
CA LEU A 233 -20.38 -18.04 10.59
C LEU A 233 -19.54 -19.31 10.43
N GLU A 234 -19.44 -20.14 11.47
CA GLU A 234 -18.72 -21.40 11.45
C GLU A 234 -19.30 -22.33 10.36
N GLY A 235 -18.43 -22.99 9.62
CA GLY A 235 -18.79 -23.88 8.51
C GLY A 235 -19.27 -23.17 7.24
N ARG A 236 -19.44 -21.84 7.26
CA ARG A 236 -19.77 -21.05 6.05
C ARG A 236 -18.53 -20.46 5.38
N TYR A 237 -17.47 -20.29 6.14
CA TYR A 237 -16.17 -19.79 5.67
C TYR A 237 -15.05 -20.75 6.07
N PRO A 238 -13.89 -20.70 5.40
CA PRO A 238 -12.74 -21.52 5.76
C PRO A 238 -12.24 -21.21 7.17
N ASP A 239 -11.73 -22.23 7.84
CA ASP A 239 -11.02 -22.13 9.13
C ASP A 239 -9.49 -21.94 8.95
N THR A 240 -9.07 -21.75 7.71
CA THR A 240 -7.67 -21.57 7.31
C THR A 240 -7.47 -20.14 6.81
N GLY A 241 -6.55 -19.42 7.42
CA GLY A 241 -6.33 -17.99 7.19
C GLY A 241 -5.50 -17.66 5.96
N ASN A 242 -5.86 -18.20 4.79
CA ASN A 242 -5.13 -18.05 3.53
C ASN A 242 -5.89 -17.29 2.44
N PHE A 243 -6.80 -16.42 2.82
CA PHE A 243 -7.66 -15.64 1.92
C PHE A 243 -7.69 -14.16 2.32
N ILE A 244 -8.15 -13.32 1.40
CA ILE A 244 -8.53 -11.93 1.66
C ILE A 244 -10.05 -11.82 1.78
N ALA A 245 -10.55 -11.01 2.72
CA ALA A 245 -11.97 -10.80 2.95
C ALA A 245 -12.43 -9.41 2.47
N PHE A 246 -13.60 -9.35 1.86
CA PHE A 246 -14.32 -8.14 1.48
C PHE A 246 -15.54 -8.03 2.41
N VAL A 247 -15.47 -7.12 3.39
CA VAL A 247 -16.43 -7.04 4.49
C VAL A 247 -17.17 -5.71 4.44
N GLY A 248 -18.48 -5.75 4.55
CA GLY A 248 -19.30 -4.55 4.60
C GLY A 248 -20.60 -4.75 5.36
N THR A 249 -21.30 -3.66 5.60
CA THR A 249 -22.65 -3.70 6.13
C THR A 249 -23.64 -4.20 5.07
N VAL A 250 -24.85 -4.56 5.47
CA VAL A 250 -25.95 -4.92 4.54
C VAL A 250 -26.18 -3.81 3.51
N GLN A 251 -26.06 -2.55 3.92
CA GLN A 251 -26.19 -1.39 3.04
C GLN A 251 -25.14 -1.38 1.90
N SER A 252 -23.95 -1.89 2.16
CA SER A 252 -22.84 -1.97 1.21
C SER A 252 -22.78 -3.30 0.44
N SER A 253 -23.82 -4.17 0.54
CA SER A 253 -23.81 -5.53 -0.01
C SER A 253 -23.52 -5.56 -1.52
N ARG A 254 -24.02 -4.59 -2.28
CA ARG A 254 -23.72 -4.47 -3.72
C ARG A 254 -22.24 -4.22 -3.96
N LEU A 255 -21.64 -3.27 -3.24
CA LEU A 255 -20.20 -2.98 -3.37
C LEU A 255 -19.34 -4.19 -2.98
N VAL A 256 -19.73 -4.96 -1.93
CA VAL A 256 -19.06 -6.23 -1.59
C VAL A 256 -19.09 -7.19 -2.76
N GLN A 257 -20.27 -7.38 -3.38
CA GLN A 257 -20.45 -8.31 -4.52
C GLN A 257 -19.66 -7.87 -5.75
N ASP A 258 -19.74 -6.59 -6.12
CA ASP A 258 -19.09 -6.04 -7.29
C ASP A 258 -17.56 -6.09 -7.16
N ALA A 259 -17.02 -5.67 -6.00
CA ALA A 259 -15.60 -5.71 -5.71
C ALA A 259 -15.05 -7.14 -5.64
N LEU A 260 -15.75 -8.05 -4.95
CA LEU A 260 -15.35 -9.45 -4.86
C LEU A 260 -15.38 -10.16 -6.22
N SER A 261 -16.41 -9.90 -7.04
CA SER A 261 -16.52 -10.47 -8.37
C SER A 261 -15.40 -9.98 -9.30
N ALA A 262 -15.11 -8.67 -9.26
CA ALA A 262 -14.00 -8.08 -10.00
C ALA A 262 -12.64 -8.64 -9.55
N PHE A 263 -12.44 -8.82 -8.24
CA PHE A 263 -11.21 -9.40 -7.71
C PHE A 263 -11.03 -10.86 -8.15
N ARG A 264 -12.06 -11.69 -8.05
CA ARG A 264 -12.01 -13.10 -8.46
C ARG A 264 -11.81 -13.29 -9.98
N ALA A 265 -12.30 -12.35 -10.77
CA ALA A 265 -12.06 -12.35 -12.21
C ALA A 265 -10.62 -11.97 -12.57
N ALA A 266 -9.93 -11.25 -11.69
CA ALA A 266 -8.61 -10.67 -11.92
C ALA A 266 -7.47 -11.39 -11.18
N SER A 267 -7.77 -12.25 -10.20
CA SER A 267 -6.80 -12.88 -9.31
C SER A 267 -7.22 -14.31 -8.95
N ASP A 268 -6.25 -15.19 -8.87
CA ASP A 268 -6.38 -16.55 -8.34
C ASP A 268 -6.21 -16.63 -6.81
N PHE A 269 -5.94 -15.49 -6.15
CA PHE A 269 -5.81 -15.47 -4.70
C PHE A 269 -7.18 -15.71 -4.04
N PRO A 270 -7.27 -16.62 -3.04
CA PRO A 270 -8.52 -16.92 -2.38
C PRO A 270 -9.17 -15.66 -1.78
N ALA A 271 -10.44 -15.45 -2.05
CA ALA A 271 -11.18 -14.28 -1.57
C ALA A 271 -12.59 -14.63 -1.16
N HIS A 272 -13.07 -14.06 -0.06
CA HIS A 272 -14.42 -14.23 0.47
C HIS A 272 -15.08 -12.89 0.74
N GLY A 273 -16.41 -12.84 0.64
CA GLY A 273 -17.20 -11.65 0.91
C GLY A 273 -18.19 -11.89 2.04
N LEU A 274 -18.37 -10.88 2.88
CA LEU A 274 -19.36 -10.84 3.93
C LEU A 274 -20.09 -9.49 3.90
N ALA A 275 -21.41 -9.51 3.68
CA ALA A 275 -22.27 -8.37 3.95
C ALA A 275 -23.22 -8.77 5.10
N ALA A 276 -23.05 -8.13 6.25
CA ALA A 276 -23.77 -8.50 7.46
C ALA A 276 -24.27 -7.25 8.23
N PRO A 277 -25.23 -7.42 9.15
CA PRO A 277 -25.64 -6.32 10.03
C PRO A 277 -24.46 -5.73 10.81
N ALA A 278 -24.49 -4.42 11.06
CA ALA A 278 -23.42 -3.69 11.73
C ALA A 278 -23.07 -4.21 13.15
N TYR A 279 -23.98 -4.91 13.81
CA TYR A 279 -23.74 -5.51 15.12
C TYR A 279 -22.93 -6.82 15.07
N VAL A 280 -22.70 -7.40 13.89
CA VAL A 280 -21.84 -8.58 13.76
C VAL A 280 -20.40 -8.15 13.98
N GLN A 281 -19.71 -8.84 14.87
CA GLN A 281 -18.35 -8.52 15.27
C GLN A 281 -17.41 -8.43 14.05
N GLY A 282 -16.65 -7.36 13.95
CA GLY A 282 -15.68 -7.14 12.89
C GLY A 282 -16.22 -6.36 11.68
N VAL A 283 -17.56 -6.27 11.50
CA VAL A 283 -18.15 -5.68 10.28
C VAL A 283 -17.93 -4.17 10.16
N THR A 284 -17.76 -3.46 11.28
CA THR A 284 -17.62 -1.99 11.30
C THR A 284 -16.33 -1.49 11.94
N LEU A 285 -15.36 -2.38 12.14
CA LEU A 285 -14.14 -2.07 12.89
C LEU A 285 -13.02 -1.57 11.97
N SER A 286 -13.25 -0.50 11.21
CA SER A 286 -12.24 0.29 10.50
C SER A 286 -12.87 1.54 9.87
N ASP A 287 -12.07 2.33 9.16
CA ASP A 287 -12.35 3.60 8.49
C ASP A 287 -13.56 3.58 7.54
N HIS A 288 -13.92 2.44 6.95
CA HIS A 288 -15.10 2.30 6.09
C HIS A 288 -16.41 2.63 6.85
N SER A 289 -16.41 2.43 8.17
CA SER A 289 -17.57 2.75 9.01
C SER A 289 -17.89 4.25 9.00
N SER A 290 -16.88 5.10 8.89
CA SER A 290 -17.04 6.54 8.78
C SER A 290 -17.83 6.94 7.54
N TYR A 291 -17.56 6.33 6.39
CA TYR A 291 -18.32 6.57 5.15
C TYR A 291 -19.75 6.05 5.24
N ASN A 292 -19.95 4.86 5.82
CA ASN A 292 -21.28 4.31 6.04
C ASN A 292 -22.18 5.23 6.89
N ARG A 293 -21.60 5.99 7.86
CA ARG A 293 -22.34 6.97 8.68
C ARG A 293 -22.93 8.13 7.87
N PHE A 294 -22.31 8.47 6.74
CA PHE A 294 -22.80 9.48 5.79
C PHE A 294 -23.63 8.88 4.64
N GLY A 295 -23.98 7.60 4.72
CA GLY A 295 -24.78 6.91 3.71
C GLY A 295 -24.02 6.46 2.47
N TYR A 296 -22.69 6.60 2.46
CA TYR A 296 -21.87 6.13 1.35
C TYR A 296 -21.63 4.63 1.41
N PRO A 297 -21.72 3.89 0.28
CA PRO A 297 -21.29 2.50 0.24
C PRO A 297 -19.80 2.38 0.56
N ALA A 298 -19.47 1.59 1.57
CA ALA A 298 -18.07 1.40 1.97
C ALA A 298 -17.84 -0.01 2.51
N ILE A 299 -16.69 -0.57 2.17
CA ILE A 299 -16.26 -1.92 2.56
C ILE A 299 -14.83 -1.90 3.09
N MET A 300 -14.55 -2.83 3.96
CA MET A 300 -13.22 -3.17 4.44
C MET A 300 -12.67 -4.34 3.64
N ILE A 301 -11.41 -4.27 3.23
CA ILE A 301 -10.66 -5.36 2.59
C ILE A 301 -9.57 -5.75 3.58
N THR A 302 -9.63 -6.99 4.09
CA THR A 302 -8.85 -7.36 5.29
C THR A 302 -8.39 -8.81 5.27
N ASP A 303 -7.26 -9.08 5.91
CA ASP A 303 -6.83 -10.42 6.31
C ASP A 303 -7.59 -10.92 7.55
N THR A 304 -8.52 -10.13 8.08
CA THR A 304 -9.34 -10.36 9.26
C THR A 304 -8.70 -10.05 10.62
N ALA A 305 -7.55 -9.37 10.62
CA ALA A 305 -6.95 -8.77 11.82
C ALA A 305 -6.91 -9.73 13.03
N PHE A 306 -7.47 -9.32 14.17
CA PHE A 306 -7.50 -10.06 15.45
C PHE A 306 -8.15 -11.47 15.35
N MET A 307 -8.89 -11.77 14.28
CA MET A 307 -9.44 -13.11 14.07
C MET A 307 -8.43 -14.10 13.50
N ARG A 308 -7.25 -13.61 13.11
CA ARG A 308 -6.22 -14.43 12.47
C ARG A 308 -4.82 -14.10 12.96
N TYR A 309 -4.47 -12.81 13.03
CA TYR A 309 -3.11 -12.32 13.28
C TYR A 309 -2.79 -12.34 14.78
N PRO A 310 -1.79 -13.13 15.23
CA PRO A 310 -1.52 -13.31 16.65
C PRO A 310 -0.84 -12.09 17.30
N TYR A 311 -0.26 -11.19 16.50
CA TYR A 311 0.47 -10.03 16.97
C TYR A 311 -0.33 -8.73 16.89
N TYR A 312 -1.63 -8.82 16.60
CA TYR A 312 -2.53 -7.68 16.49
C TYR A 312 -2.51 -6.83 17.76
N HIS A 313 -2.25 -5.52 17.63
CA HIS A 313 -2.13 -4.55 18.72
C HIS A 313 -1.06 -4.90 19.77
N THR A 314 0.05 -5.50 19.36
CA THR A 314 1.17 -5.82 20.24
C THR A 314 2.49 -5.22 19.75
N ALA A 315 3.48 -5.13 20.65
CA ALA A 315 4.83 -4.69 20.30
C ALA A 315 5.54 -5.61 19.27
N GLU A 316 4.98 -6.80 19.02
CA GLU A 316 5.50 -7.77 18.06
C GLU A 316 4.88 -7.63 16.67
N ASP A 317 3.98 -6.66 16.44
CA ASP A 317 3.49 -6.32 15.10
C ASP A 317 4.57 -5.59 14.29
N THR A 318 5.55 -6.36 13.83
CA THR A 318 6.78 -5.90 13.18
C THR A 318 6.87 -6.35 11.72
N PRO A 319 7.64 -5.64 10.86
CA PRO A 319 7.70 -5.91 9.42
C PRO A 319 8.16 -7.34 9.03
N ASP A 320 8.87 -8.04 9.89
CA ASP A 320 9.33 -9.41 9.66
C ASP A 320 8.22 -10.47 9.78
N LYS A 321 7.07 -10.12 10.34
CA LYS A 321 5.92 -11.03 10.52
C LYS A 321 5.06 -11.17 9.26
N LEU A 322 5.19 -10.27 8.29
CA LEU A 322 4.28 -10.17 7.15
C LEU A 322 4.68 -11.09 5.98
N ASP A 323 3.68 -11.63 5.31
CA ASP A 323 3.78 -12.38 4.05
C ASP A 323 3.65 -11.42 2.86
N TYR A 324 4.78 -10.85 2.44
CA TYR A 324 4.82 -9.88 1.35
C TYR A 324 4.53 -10.47 -0.03
N GLU A 325 4.76 -11.76 -0.23
CA GLU A 325 4.43 -12.44 -1.48
C GLU A 325 2.91 -12.52 -1.66
N SER A 326 2.19 -13.01 -0.66
CA SER A 326 0.73 -13.04 -0.65
C SER A 326 0.14 -11.64 -0.73
N THR A 327 0.69 -10.67 0.03
CA THR A 327 0.26 -9.26 -0.01
C THR A 327 0.42 -8.67 -1.41
N ALA A 328 1.52 -8.94 -2.10
CA ALA A 328 1.74 -8.46 -3.48
C ALA A 328 0.73 -9.06 -4.47
N ARG A 329 0.33 -10.33 -4.30
CA ARG A 329 -0.72 -10.96 -5.11
C ARG A 329 -2.08 -10.28 -4.87
N VAL A 330 -2.41 -9.99 -3.62
CA VAL A 330 -3.62 -9.24 -3.26
C VAL A 330 -3.61 -7.84 -3.87
N VAL A 331 -2.53 -7.08 -3.73
CA VAL A 331 -2.40 -5.72 -4.29
C VAL A 331 -2.55 -5.73 -5.82
N LYS A 332 -1.94 -6.69 -6.52
CA LYS A 332 -2.12 -6.85 -7.98
C LYS A 332 -3.58 -7.13 -8.35
N GLY A 333 -4.26 -7.97 -7.58
CA GLY A 333 -5.69 -8.24 -7.74
C GLY A 333 -6.53 -6.98 -7.52
N LEU A 334 -6.24 -6.23 -6.45
CA LEU A 334 -6.94 -4.98 -6.11
C LEU A 334 -6.74 -3.89 -7.17
N ALA A 335 -5.53 -3.76 -7.74
CA ALA A 335 -5.30 -2.81 -8.82
C ALA A 335 -6.24 -3.05 -10.01
N ARG A 336 -6.42 -4.29 -10.41
CA ARG A 336 -7.36 -4.67 -11.49
C ARG A 336 -8.82 -4.50 -11.06
N THR A 337 -9.14 -4.81 -9.80
CA THR A 337 -10.48 -4.59 -9.23
C THR A 337 -10.88 -3.11 -9.30
N ILE A 338 -10.01 -2.23 -8.83
CA ILE A 338 -10.24 -0.77 -8.85
C ILE A 338 -10.40 -0.29 -10.29
N THR A 339 -9.55 -0.78 -11.21
CA THR A 339 -9.67 -0.44 -12.64
C THR A 339 -11.03 -0.85 -13.19
N ALA A 340 -11.52 -2.05 -12.89
CA ALA A 340 -12.81 -2.54 -13.37
C ALA A 340 -13.98 -1.73 -12.79
N LEU A 341 -13.96 -1.41 -11.50
CA LEU A 341 -15.00 -0.59 -10.85
C LEU A 341 -15.03 0.84 -11.42
N ALA A 342 -13.86 1.44 -11.62
CA ALA A 342 -13.71 2.80 -12.13
C ALA A 342 -14.01 2.92 -13.64
N ALA A 343 -13.87 1.84 -14.42
CA ALA A 343 -14.27 1.81 -15.82
C ALA A 343 -15.80 1.88 -16.00
N GLY A 344 -16.58 1.50 -14.97
CA GLY A 344 -18.02 1.37 -15.04
C GLY A 344 -18.45 0.08 -15.78
N GLN A 345 -19.63 -0.42 -15.47
CA GLN A 345 -20.24 -1.50 -16.26
C GLN A 345 -20.51 -0.94 -17.67
N GLN A 346 -19.87 -1.52 -18.67
CA GLN A 346 -20.34 -1.34 -20.04
C GLN A 346 -21.72 -2.00 -20.09
N GLY A 347 -22.75 -1.16 -20.18
CA GLY A 347 -24.15 -1.57 -20.29
C GLY A 347 -24.44 -2.35 -21.57
#